data_a557062f09bfe0d934e0a22e0ddce979
#
_entry.id   a557062f09bfe0d934e0a22e0ddce979
#
_cell.length_a   1.000
_cell.length_b   1.000
_cell.length_c   1.000
_cell.angle_alpha   90.00
_cell.angle_beta   90.00
_cell.angle_gamma   90.00
#
_symmetry.space_group_name_H-M   'P 1'
#
loop_
_entity.id
_entity.type
_entity.pdbx_description
1 polymer ?
#
loop_
_entity_poly.entity_id
_entity_poly.type
_entity_poly.pdbx_seq_one_letter_code
_entity_poly.pdbx_strand_id
1 'polypeptide(L)'
;MSYIRNCLGAPVWNPYLRSIMTVETIASWFRSLQQSITSGLETLDGKAVFRSDVWQRQEGGGGDTRVILDGDILEKGGVNFSHVHGVMPEVIRSESRSAKFFHATGVSIVIHPDNPYVPVIHMNVRYFEMRDEPDGPATDAWFGGGIDLSPAYPQEADVRFFHQTLKEACDRHDPAFYPEFKTWCDEYFTIVHRRQMRGVGGIFFDHLRPEDEADRERLFCFVREIGETFVPVYTEIVNRNRNRAFGERQKQWQYIRRGYYTEFNLVYDRGTHFGLKTNGRIESILMSLPPQAGWYYNFQPEENSEEEQALAFFQPKEWV
;
A
#
# COMPACT_ATOMS: atom_id res chain seq x y z
N MET A 1 -7.94 13.89 33.66
CA MET A 1 -8.70 12.75 33.13
C MET A 1 -8.85 12.97 31.63
N SER A 2 -7.99 12.35 30.83
CA SER A 2 -8.06 12.44 29.37
C SER A 2 -9.06 11.40 28.87
N TYR A 3 -10.11 11.86 28.20
CA TYR A 3 -11.05 10.98 27.52
C TYR A 3 -10.35 10.37 26.30
N ILE A 4 -10.05 9.08 26.35
CA ILE A 4 -9.66 8.30 25.18
C ILE A 4 -10.93 8.10 24.37
N ARG A 5 -11.05 8.74 23.20
CA ARG A 5 -12.08 8.42 22.22
C ARG A 5 -11.67 7.11 21.55
N ASN A 6 -12.59 6.14 21.44
CA ASN A 6 -12.31 4.98 20.58
C ASN A 6 -12.24 5.44 19.12
N CYS A 7 -11.50 4.73 18.30
CA CYS A 7 -11.29 5.06 16.90
C CYS A 7 -12.56 5.03 16.02
N LEU A 8 -13.71 4.64 16.56
CA LEU A 8 -15.01 4.68 15.90
C LEU A 8 -15.80 5.97 16.21
N GLY A 9 -15.20 6.92 16.98
CA GLY A 9 -15.82 8.21 17.30
C GLY A 9 -17.01 8.14 18.26
N ALA A 10 -17.34 6.96 18.81
CA ALA A 10 -18.43 6.78 19.74
C ALA A 10 -17.99 7.10 21.20
N PRO A 11 -18.85 7.73 22.03
CA PRO A 11 -18.54 7.93 23.45
C PRO A 11 -18.48 6.59 24.17
N VAL A 12 -17.34 6.32 24.85
CA VAL A 12 -17.14 5.11 25.66
C VAL A 12 -18.00 5.18 26.92
N TRP A 13 -19.30 4.88 26.79
CA TRP A 13 -20.15 4.74 28.00
C TRP A 13 -21.38 3.84 27.77
N ASN A 14 -21.21 2.70 27.08
CA ASN A 14 -22.18 1.61 27.22
C ASN A 14 -21.47 0.26 27.04
N PRO A 15 -21.19 -0.48 28.13
CA PRO A 15 -20.55 -1.80 28.05
C PRO A 15 -21.41 -2.86 27.33
N TYR A 16 -22.66 -2.55 26.99
CA TYR A 16 -23.59 -3.43 26.28
C TYR A 16 -23.78 -3.12 24.80
N LEU A 17 -23.10 -2.09 24.26
CA LEU A 17 -23.13 -1.73 22.83
C LEU A 17 -21.74 -1.76 22.18
N ARG A 18 -20.85 -2.69 22.56
CA ARG A 18 -19.75 -3.06 21.69
C ARG A 18 -20.35 -3.74 20.45
N SER A 19 -20.49 -3.01 19.36
CA SER A 19 -20.74 -3.66 18.08
C SER A 19 -19.57 -4.58 17.81
N ILE A 20 -19.82 -5.87 17.78
CA ILE A 20 -18.81 -6.87 17.37
C ILE A 20 -18.25 -6.41 16.03
N MET A 21 -16.94 -6.23 15.95
CA MET A 21 -16.28 -5.80 14.71
C MET A 21 -16.31 -6.95 13.71
N THR A 22 -17.19 -6.84 12.71
CA THR A 22 -17.35 -7.85 11.65
C THR A 22 -16.49 -7.52 10.43
N VAL A 23 -16.26 -8.50 9.57
CA VAL A 23 -15.59 -8.28 8.28
C VAL A 23 -16.31 -7.25 7.41
N GLU A 24 -17.65 -7.16 7.50
CA GLU A 24 -18.46 -6.19 6.78
C GLU A 24 -18.18 -4.75 7.28
N THR A 25 -18.02 -4.57 8.59
CA THR A 25 -17.64 -3.27 9.19
C THR A 25 -16.25 -2.85 8.71
N ILE A 26 -15.29 -3.77 8.72
CA ILE A 26 -13.93 -3.55 8.23
C ILE A 26 -13.95 -3.20 6.72
N ALA A 27 -14.69 -3.98 5.92
CA ALA A 27 -14.82 -3.74 4.48
C ALA A 27 -15.49 -2.40 4.16
N SER A 28 -16.50 -2.01 4.94
CA SER A 28 -17.17 -0.71 4.81
C SER A 28 -16.20 0.44 5.04
N TRP A 29 -15.33 0.31 6.05
CA TRP A 29 -14.29 1.31 6.30
C TRP A 29 -13.27 1.36 5.15
N PHE A 30 -12.78 0.22 4.64
CA PHE A 30 -11.88 0.21 3.49
C PHE A 30 -12.49 0.87 2.25
N ARG A 31 -13.79 0.67 2.01
CA ARG A 31 -14.50 1.38 0.93
C ARG A 31 -14.53 2.89 1.15
N SER A 32 -14.72 3.34 2.38
CA SER A 32 -14.68 4.76 2.74
C SER A 32 -13.27 5.33 2.59
N LEU A 33 -12.24 4.55 2.94
CA LEU A 33 -10.83 4.91 2.73
C LEU A 33 -10.53 5.09 1.24
N GLN A 34 -10.97 4.17 0.38
CA GLN A 34 -10.84 4.33 -1.08
C GLN A 34 -11.44 5.65 -1.55
N GLN A 35 -12.64 5.99 -1.11
CA GLN A 35 -13.31 7.23 -1.47
C GLN A 35 -12.51 8.45 -1.00
N SER A 36 -12.06 8.46 0.23
CA SER A 36 -11.25 9.56 0.79
C SER A 36 -9.96 9.76 0.02
N ILE A 37 -9.25 8.67 -0.30
CA ILE A 37 -7.99 8.72 -1.04
C ILE A 37 -8.20 9.21 -2.47
N THR A 38 -9.18 8.69 -3.19
CA THR A 38 -9.45 9.15 -4.56
C THR A 38 -9.82 10.62 -4.59
N SER A 39 -10.69 11.09 -3.70
CA SER A 39 -11.05 12.51 -3.60
C SER A 39 -9.86 13.42 -3.25
N GLY A 40 -8.98 12.95 -2.34
CA GLY A 40 -7.77 13.69 -1.98
C GLY A 40 -6.77 13.79 -3.14
N LEU A 41 -6.59 12.71 -3.89
CA LEU A 41 -5.70 12.66 -5.06
C LEU A 41 -6.26 13.49 -6.24
N GLU A 42 -7.57 13.49 -6.47
CA GLU A 42 -8.23 14.35 -7.47
C GLU A 42 -8.03 15.84 -7.13
N THR A 43 -8.17 16.18 -5.85
CA THR A 43 -7.93 17.56 -5.38
C THR A 43 -6.45 17.96 -5.56
N LEU A 44 -5.52 17.03 -5.30
CA LEU A 44 -4.08 17.25 -5.48
C LEU A 44 -3.71 17.43 -6.95
N ASP A 45 -4.26 16.60 -7.83
CA ASP A 45 -4.03 16.65 -9.28
C ASP A 45 -4.63 17.90 -9.92
N GLY A 46 -5.88 18.21 -9.63
CA GLY A 46 -6.62 19.39 -10.08
C GLY A 46 -7.20 19.29 -11.50
N LYS A 47 -6.92 18.22 -12.25
CA LYS A 47 -7.38 18.04 -13.63
C LYS A 47 -8.09 16.72 -13.87
N ALA A 48 -7.41 15.62 -13.60
CA ALA A 48 -7.96 14.29 -13.87
C ALA A 48 -8.83 13.80 -12.72
N VAL A 49 -9.76 12.89 -13.03
CA VAL A 49 -10.65 12.22 -12.08
C VAL A 49 -10.54 10.71 -12.21
N PHE A 50 -10.76 10.00 -11.11
CA PHE A 50 -10.76 8.54 -11.12
C PHE A 50 -11.98 7.98 -11.85
N ARG A 51 -11.74 7.01 -12.72
CA ARG A 51 -12.77 6.18 -13.33
C ARG A 51 -12.98 4.94 -12.48
N SER A 52 -14.21 4.71 -12.07
CA SER A 52 -14.63 3.52 -11.33
C SER A 52 -14.92 2.37 -12.29
N ASP A 53 -14.42 1.20 -11.97
CA ASP A 53 -14.65 -0.05 -12.67
C ASP A 53 -15.05 -1.11 -11.64
N VAL A 54 -16.35 -1.22 -11.40
CA VAL A 54 -16.96 -2.16 -10.44
C VAL A 54 -17.02 -3.55 -11.03
N TRP A 55 -16.60 -4.54 -10.26
CA TRP A 55 -16.56 -5.92 -10.68
C TRP A 55 -17.10 -6.86 -9.59
N GLN A 56 -17.60 -8.00 -10.03
CA GLN A 56 -18.06 -9.09 -9.18
C GLN A 56 -17.29 -10.36 -9.50
N ARG A 57 -17.12 -11.21 -8.49
CA ARG A 57 -16.50 -12.52 -8.58
C ARG A 57 -17.57 -13.59 -8.51
N GLN A 58 -17.51 -14.59 -9.39
CA GLN A 58 -18.50 -15.68 -9.43
C GLN A 58 -18.50 -16.50 -8.12
N GLU A 59 -17.34 -16.67 -7.50
CA GLU A 59 -17.15 -17.44 -6.28
C GLU A 59 -17.56 -16.67 -5.01
N GLY A 60 -17.82 -15.35 -5.12
CA GLY A 60 -18.31 -14.50 -4.04
C GLY A 60 -17.54 -13.20 -3.86
N GLY A 61 -18.29 -12.14 -3.61
CA GLY A 61 -17.77 -10.80 -3.42
C GLY A 61 -17.41 -10.08 -4.71
N GLY A 62 -16.57 -9.04 -4.59
CA GLY A 62 -16.17 -8.19 -5.69
C GLY A 62 -15.32 -7.03 -5.27
N GLY A 63 -15.25 -5.98 -6.08
CA GLY A 63 -14.49 -4.78 -5.78
C GLY A 63 -14.84 -3.62 -6.69
N ASP A 64 -14.10 -2.52 -6.47
CA ASP A 64 -14.15 -1.30 -7.26
C ASP A 64 -12.69 -0.88 -7.55
N THR A 65 -12.29 -1.00 -8.81
CA THR A 65 -10.98 -0.55 -9.28
C THR A 65 -11.12 0.86 -9.80
N ARG A 66 -10.51 1.82 -9.13
CA ARG A 66 -10.50 3.21 -9.57
C ARG A 66 -9.16 3.56 -10.17
N VAL A 67 -9.17 4.07 -11.40
CA VAL A 67 -7.95 4.40 -12.16
C VAL A 67 -8.01 5.85 -12.61
N ILE A 68 -6.92 6.59 -12.36
CA ILE A 68 -6.67 7.93 -12.88
C ILE A 68 -5.59 7.86 -13.95
N LEU A 69 -5.76 8.63 -15.03
CA LEU A 69 -4.83 8.70 -16.16
C LEU A 69 -4.71 10.14 -16.63
N ASP A 70 -3.55 10.49 -17.17
CA ASP A 70 -3.30 11.75 -17.89
C ASP A 70 -3.62 13.02 -17.08
N GLY A 71 -3.36 12.97 -15.77
CA GLY A 71 -3.47 14.13 -14.88
C GLY A 71 -2.34 15.15 -15.07
N ASP A 72 -2.43 16.26 -14.37
CA ASP A 72 -1.37 17.27 -14.37
C ASP A 72 -0.16 16.85 -13.52
N ILE A 73 -0.40 16.04 -12.48
CA ILE A 73 0.61 15.52 -11.58
C ILE A 73 0.69 14.00 -11.70
N LEU A 74 -0.48 13.36 -11.73
CA LEU A 74 -0.63 11.91 -11.69
C LEU A 74 -0.76 11.38 -13.12
N GLU A 75 0.38 10.89 -13.67
CA GLU A 75 0.40 10.31 -15.03
C GLU A 75 -0.46 9.04 -15.09
N LYS A 76 -0.37 8.21 -14.06
CA LYS A 76 -1.22 7.02 -13.87
C LYS A 76 -1.32 6.69 -12.40
N GLY A 77 -2.49 6.26 -11.96
CA GLY A 77 -2.66 5.73 -10.61
C GLY A 77 -3.86 4.81 -10.51
N GLY A 78 -3.85 3.97 -9.50
CA GLY A 78 -4.97 3.12 -9.18
C GLY A 78 -5.18 2.99 -7.68
N VAL A 79 -6.45 3.00 -7.29
CA VAL A 79 -6.91 2.77 -5.92
C VAL A 79 -7.95 1.67 -5.95
N ASN A 80 -7.55 0.45 -5.58
CA ASN A 80 -8.39 -0.74 -5.65
C ASN A 80 -8.95 -1.06 -4.28
N PHE A 81 -10.27 -1.10 -4.16
CA PHE A 81 -10.98 -1.76 -3.07
C PHE A 81 -11.41 -3.15 -3.50
N SER A 82 -11.30 -4.13 -2.60
CA SER A 82 -11.87 -5.46 -2.77
C SER A 82 -12.47 -5.97 -1.46
N HIS A 83 -13.56 -6.73 -1.60
CA HIS A 83 -14.10 -7.61 -0.56
C HIS A 83 -14.53 -8.90 -1.24
N VAL A 84 -13.71 -9.92 -1.12
CA VAL A 84 -13.89 -11.23 -1.76
C VAL A 84 -13.98 -12.32 -0.71
N HIS A 85 -14.78 -13.33 -0.99
CA HIS A 85 -14.97 -14.47 -0.11
C HIS A 85 -15.26 -15.74 -0.93
N GLY A 86 -15.25 -16.88 -0.30
CA GLY A 86 -15.57 -18.13 -0.95
C GLY A 86 -14.79 -19.32 -0.40
N VAL A 87 -14.74 -20.39 -1.18
CA VAL A 87 -13.96 -21.60 -0.84
C VAL A 87 -12.47 -21.27 -0.87
N MET A 88 -11.75 -21.75 0.14
CA MET A 88 -10.30 -21.52 0.27
C MET A 88 -9.56 -22.09 -0.94
N PRO A 89 -8.76 -21.26 -1.66
CA PRO A 89 -7.90 -21.73 -2.74
C PRO A 89 -6.89 -22.77 -2.26
N GLU A 90 -6.60 -23.78 -3.07
CA GLU A 90 -5.65 -24.85 -2.71
C GLU A 90 -4.26 -24.32 -2.35
N VAL A 91 -3.83 -23.23 -2.97
CA VAL A 91 -2.54 -22.59 -2.70
C VAL A 91 -2.42 -22.12 -1.24
N ILE A 92 -3.53 -21.72 -0.60
CA ILE A 92 -3.58 -21.28 0.80
C ILE A 92 -3.87 -22.48 1.73
N ARG A 93 -4.56 -23.49 1.25
CA ARG A 93 -4.94 -24.68 2.03
C ARG A 93 -3.77 -25.44 2.65
N SER A 94 -2.58 -25.33 2.07
CA SER A 94 -1.36 -25.97 2.62
C SER A 94 -0.94 -25.39 3.96
N GLU A 95 -1.34 -24.16 4.29
CA GLU A 95 -1.00 -23.46 5.53
C GLU A 95 -2.04 -23.67 6.65
N SER A 96 -3.30 -24.00 6.29
CA SER A 96 -4.38 -24.25 7.26
C SER A 96 -5.07 -25.58 6.95
N ARG A 97 -4.89 -26.55 7.85
CA ARG A 97 -5.41 -27.93 7.67
C ARG A 97 -6.93 -28.07 7.81
N SER A 98 -7.65 -27.08 8.35
CA SER A 98 -9.09 -27.20 8.67
C SER A 98 -9.98 -26.20 7.95
N ALA A 99 -9.54 -24.97 7.74
CA ALA A 99 -10.37 -23.90 7.18
C ALA A 99 -10.76 -24.17 5.72
N LYS A 100 -12.06 -24.04 5.43
CA LYS A 100 -12.64 -24.32 4.11
C LYS A 100 -13.02 -23.06 3.36
N PHE A 101 -13.24 -21.96 4.07
CA PHE A 101 -13.72 -20.69 3.52
C PHE A 101 -12.83 -19.54 3.98
N PHE A 102 -12.87 -18.45 3.23
CA PHE A 102 -12.13 -17.24 3.56
C PHE A 102 -12.94 -15.97 3.26
N HIS A 103 -12.60 -14.88 3.93
CA HIS A 103 -12.90 -13.52 3.54
C HIS A 103 -11.61 -12.71 3.46
N ALA A 104 -11.48 -11.90 2.43
CA ALA A 104 -10.37 -10.98 2.25
C ALA A 104 -10.90 -9.62 1.81
N THR A 105 -10.48 -8.56 2.49
CA THR A 105 -10.86 -7.19 2.13
C THR A 105 -9.70 -6.24 2.33
N GLY A 106 -9.64 -5.17 1.52
CA GLY A 106 -8.57 -4.20 1.62
C GLY A 106 -8.59 -3.15 0.52
N VAL A 107 -7.63 -2.24 0.62
CA VAL A 107 -7.33 -1.23 -0.39
C VAL A 107 -5.87 -1.36 -0.82
N SER A 108 -5.63 -1.36 -2.13
CA SER A 108 -4.30 -1.37 -2.73
C SER A 108 -4.15 -0.18 -3.67
N ILE A 109 -3.01 0.53 -3.57
CA ILE A 109 -2.79 1.81 -4.23
C ILE A 109 -1.40 1.86 -4.82
N VAL A 110 -1.31 2.32 -6.06
CA VAL A 110 -0.04 2.75 -6.66
C VAL A 110 -0.28 4.02 -7.45
N ILE A 111 0.57 5.02 -7.25
CA ILE A 111 0.53 6.30 -7.96
C ILE A 111 1.86 6.52 -8.67
N HIS A 112 1.81 6.73 -9.97
CA HIS A 112 2.92 7.10 -10.85
C HIS A 112 2.78 8.55 -11.28
N PRO A 113 3.61 9.47 -10.74
CA PRO A 113 3.57 10.89 -11.11
C PRO A 113 4.29 11.15 -12.43
N ASP A 114 3.89 12.21 -13.16
CA ASP A 114 4.59 12.62 -14.38
C ASP A 114 5.99 13.18 -14.08
N ASN A 115 6.11 14.10 -13.11
CA ASN A 115 7.37 14.73 -12.77
C ASN A 115 8.34 13.72 -12.12
N PRO A 116 9.57 13.54 -12.66
CA PRO A 116 10.56 12.59 -12.11
C PRO A 116 11.01 12.87 -10.67
N TYR A 117 10.86 14.08 -10.19
CA TYR A 117 11.20 14.47 -8.83
C TYR A 117 10.11 14.16 -7.80
N VAL A 118 8.90 13.87 -8.27
CA VAL A 118 7.81 13.37 -7.41
C VAL A 118 7.94 11.84 -7.32
N PRO A 119 7.94 11.24 -6.13
CA PRO A 119 8.10 9.80 -5.99
C PRO A 119 6.85 9.01 -6.38
N VAL A 120 7.04 7.79 -6.86
CA VAL A 120 5.99 6.77 -6.86
C VAL A 120 5.70 6.42 -5.41
N ILE A 121 4.42 6.28 -5.08
CA ILE A 121 3.99 5.80 -3.77
C ILE A 121 3.10 4.57 -3.92
N HIS A 122 3.30 3.59 -3.05
CA HIS A 122 2.46 2.40 -2.92
C HIS A 122 1.93 2.31 -1.51
N MET A 123 0.71 1.83 -1.36
CA MET A 123 0.15 1.39 -0.09
C MET A 123 -0.78 0.19 -0.31
N ASN A 124 -0.74 -0.74 0.61
CA ASN A 124 -1.74 -1.79 0.76
C ASN A 124 -2.12 -1.89 2.24
N VAL A 125 -3.41 -1.93 2.52
CA VAL A 125 -3.95 -2.25 3.84
C VAL A 125 -5.07 -3.27 3.67
N ARG A 126 -5.03 -4.36 4.45
CA ARG A 126 -5.89 -5.51 4.23
C ARG A 126 -6.25 -6.22 5.53
N TYR A 127 -7.35 -6.94 5.47
CA TYR A 127 -7.80 -7.89 6.47
C TYR A 127 -8.13 -9.22 5.81
N PHE A 128 -7.76 -10.30 6.46
CA PHE A 128 -8.04 -11.67 6.02
C PHE A 128 -8.57 -12.48 7.19
N GLU A 129 -9.56 -13.34 6.93
CA GLU A 129 -10.02 -14.31 7.91
C GLU A 129 -10.37 -15.65 7.26
N MET A 130 -10.22 -16.70 8.03
CA MET A 130 -10.55 -18.08 7.68
C MET A 130 -11.73 -18.58 8.49
N ARG A 131 -12.53 -19.45 7.89
CA ARG A 131 -13.72 -20.06 8.52
C ARG A 131 -13.86 -21.53 8.12
N ASP A 132 -14.44 -22.34 8.99
CA ASP A 132 -14.76 -23.75 8.69
C ASP A 132 -16.09 -23.88 7.93
N GLU A 133 -17.00 -22.92 8.12
CA GLU A 133 -18.31 -22.81 7.46
C GLU A 133 -18.48 -21.41 6.86
N PRO A 134 -19.31 -21.25 5.78
CA PRO A 134 -19.44 -19.96 5.08
C PRO A 134 -19.84 -18.80 6.00
N ASP A 135 -20.80 -19.05 6.89
CA ASP A 135 -21.36 -18.05 7.83
C ASP A 135 -20.93 -18.31 9.29
N GLY A 136 -19.95 -19.21 9.49
CA GLY A 136 -19.41 -19.54 10.80
C GLY A 136 -18.50 -18.43 11.36
N PRO A 137 -18.09 -18.54 12.64
CA PRO A 137 -17.10 -17.62 13.20
C PRO A 137 -15.75 -17.79 12.51
N ALA A 138 -14.94 -16.73 12.54
CA ALA A 138 -13.56 -16.82 12.08
C ALA A 138 -12.75 -17.77 12.99
N THR A 139 -12.00 -18.69 12.38
CA THR A 139 -11.10 -19.64 13.07
C THR A 139 -9.68 -19.11 13.13
N ASP A 140 -9.30 -18.22 12.20
CA ASP A 140 -8.06 -17.44 12.19
C ASP A 140 -8.32 -16.13 11.46
N ALA A 141 -7.65 -15.05 11.86
CA ALA A 141 -7.77 -13.76 11.23
C ALA A 141 -6.51 -12.91 11.45
N TRP A 142 -6.19 -12.03 10.47
CA TRP A 142 -5.07 -11.10 10.62
C TRP A 142 -5.22 -9.86 9.76
N PHE A 143 -4.52 -8.83 10.18
CA PHE A 143 -4.28 -7.63 9.37
C PHE A 143 -2.91 -7.71 8.69
N GLY A 144 -2.81 -7.07 7.54
CA GLY A 144 -1.57 -6.88 6.82
C GLY A 144 -1.57 -5.58 6.05
N GLY A 145 -0.40 -5.11 5.68
CA GLY A 145 -0.28 -3.88 4.93
C GLY A 145 1.14 -3.41 4.74
N GLY A 146 1.25 -2.22 4.21
CA GLY A 146 2.51 -1.50 4.04
C GLY A 146 2.30 -0.24 3.22
N ILE A 147 3.22 0.68 3.36
CA ILE A 147 3.31 1.91 2.59
C ILE A 147 4.78 2.20 2.33
N ASP A 148 5.16 2.45 1.07
CA ASP A 148 6.54 2.72 0.68
C ASP A 148 6.65 3.75 -0.45
N LEU A 149 7.82 4.43 -0.52
CA LEU A 149 8.17 5.38 -1.56
C LEU A 149 9.22 4.81 -2.52
N SER A 150 9.02 5.04 -3.82
CA SER A 150 9.97 4.69 -4.87
C SER A 150 10.30 5.94 -5.72
N PRO A 151 11.13 6.85 -5.21
CA PRO A 151 11.59 8.03 -5.96
C PRO A 151 12.56 7.66 -7.06
N ALA A 152 12.54 8.40 -8.18
CA ALA A 152 13.66 8.40 -9.14
C ALA A 152 14.82 9.26 -8.64
N TYR A 153 14.50 10.45 -8.13
CA TYR A 153 15.43 11.40 -7.53
C TYR A 153 15.12 11.61 -6.05
N PRO A 154 15.62 10.76 -5.14
CA PRO A 154 15.34 10.87 -3.71
C PRO A 154 15.86 12.20 -3.14
N GLN A 155 15.02 12.87 -2.36
CA GLN A 155 15.43 14.02 -1.55
C GLN A 155 15.45 13.60 -0.09
N GLU A 156 16.60 13.73 0.59
CA GLU A 156 16.76 13.24 1.97
C GLU A 156 15.70 13.84 2.91
N ALA A 157 15.38 15.12 2.75
CA ALA A 157 14.37 15.77 3.59
C ALA A 157 12.97 15.15 3.42
N ASP A 158 12.59 14.73 2.19
CA ASP A 158 11.31 14.09 1.93
C ASP A 158 11.28 12.66 2.44
N VAL A 159 12.39 11.93 2.28
CA VAL A 159 12.52 10.56 2.81
C VAL A 159 12.42 10.57 4.34
N ARG A 160 13.15 11.47 5.02
CA ARG A 160 13.07 11.64 6.48
C ARG A 160 11.67 12.04 6.94
N PHE A 161 11.04 12.99 6.26
CA PHE A 161 9.67 13.40 6.56
C PHE A 161 8.69 12.23 6.46
N PHE A 162 8.80 11.44 5.38
CA PHE A 162 7.98 10.26 5.19
C PHE A 162 8.16 9.24 6.32
N HIS A 163 9.40 8.85 6.61
CA HIS A 163 9.71 7.89 7.65
C HIS A 163 9.34 8.38 9.05
N GLN A 164 9.55 9.67 9.34
CA GLN A 164 9.15 10.29 10.61
C GLN A 164 7.62 10.22 10.79
N THR A 165 6.85 10.54 9.74
CA THR A 165 5.39 10.47 9.77
C THR A 165 4.90 9.04 10.04
N LEU A 166 5.51 8.03 9.40
CA LEU A 166 5.17 6.63 9.64
C LEU A 166 5.57 6.16 11.04
N LYS A 167 6.74 6.60 11.51
CA LYS A 167 7.17 6.29 12.87
C LYS A 167 6.20 6.85 13.90
N GLU A 168 5.79 8.09 13.77
CA GLU A 168 4.81 8.72 14.66
C GLU A 168 3.45 8.00 14.63
N ALA A 169 3.00 7.54 13.45
CA ALA A 169 1.79 6.74 13.34
C ALA A 169 1.93 5.39 14.06
N CYS A 170 3.05 4.70 13.89
CA CYS A 170 3.34 3.44 14.58
C CYS A 170 3.44 3.62 16.10
N ASP A 171 4.21 4.61 16.56
CA ASP A 171 4.49 4.86 17.99
C ASP A 171 3.23 5.16 18.81
N ARG A 172 2.16 5.66 18.18
CA ARG A 172 0.86 5.87 18.85
C ARG A 172 0.16 4.55 19.22
N HIS A 173 0.54 3.45 18.60
CA HIS A 173 -0.04 2.11 18.84
C HIS A 173 0.95 1.18 19.55
N ASP A 174 2.19 1.12 19.04
CA ASP A 174 3.28 0.36 19.64
C ASP A 174 4.64 0.89 19.15
N PRO A 175 5.54 1.35 20.04
CA PRO A 175 6.88 1.80 19.65
C PRO A 175 7.74 0.74 18.95
N ALA A 176 7.42 -0.54 19.09
CA ALA A 176 8.12 -1.62 18.42
C ALA A 176 7.73 -1.75 16.93
N PHE A 177 6.56 -1.25 16.53
CA PHE A 177 6.04 -1.44 15.17
C PHE A 177 6.93 -0.82 14.10
N TYR A 178 7.36 0.44 14.30
CA TYR A 178 8.15 1.09 13.26
C TYR A 178 9.49 0.39 13.00
N PRO A 179 10.36 0.11 13.96
CA PRO A 179 11.64 -0.55 13.70
C PRO A 179 11.46 -1.97 13.10
N GLU A 180 10.47 -2.74 13.56
CA GLU A 180 10.18 -4.06 13.03
C GLU A 180 9.67 -3.98 11.58
N PHE A 181 8.65 -3.18 11.33
CA PHE A 181 8.01 -3.10 10.02
C PHE A 181 8.86 -2.39 8.98
N LYS A 182 9.73 -1.46 9.41
CA LYS A 182 10.71 -0.81 8.55
C LYS A 182 11.77 -1.82 8.09
N THR A 183 12.31 -2.62 8.99
CA THR A 183 13.27 -3.67 8.65
C THR A 183 12.65 -4.68 7.66
N TRP A 184 11.45 -5.13 7.94
CA TRP A 184 10.73 -6.03 7.04
C TRP A 184 10.45 -5.42 5.67
N CYS A 185 10.09 -4.11 5.63
CA CYS A 185 9.89 -3.37 4.40
C CYS A 185 11.16 -3.34 3.53
N ASP A 186 12.31 -3.06 4.12
CA ASP A 186 13.59 -3.01 3.40
C ASP A 186 13.95 -4.38 2.79
N GLU A 187 13.76 -5.45 3.55
CA GLU A 187 13.97 -6.81 3.07
C GLU A 187 12.99 -7.18 1.94
N TYR A 188 11.70 -6.91 2.15
CA TYR A 188 10.64 -7.27 1.21
C TYR A 188 10.78 -6.58 -0.14
N PHE A 189 11.05 -5.26 -0.14
CA PHE A 189 11.14 -4.48 -1.38
C PHE A 189 12.54 -4.46 -2.02
N THR A 190 13.42 -5.36 -1.61
CA THR A 190 14.72 -5.55 -2.25
C THR A 190 14.60 -6.34 -3.56
N ILE A 191 15.13 -5.76 -4.64
CA ILE A 191 15.27 -6.40 -5.96
C ILE A 191 16.57 -7.20 -5.92
N VAL A 192 16.48 -8.48 -5.61
CA VAL A 192 17.64 -9.33 -5.30
C VAL A 192 18.66 -9.35 -6.42
N HIS A 193 18.24 -9.54 -7.68
CA HIS A 193 19.15 -9.60 -8.84
C HIS A 193 19.75 -8.23 -9.19
N ARG A 194 19.18 -7.10 -8.68
CA ARG A 194 19.76 -5.76 -8.80
C ARG A 194 20.61 -5.36 -7.61
N ARG A 195 20.54 -6.10 -6.50
CA ARG A 195 21.20 -5.80 -5.22
C ARG A 195 20.87 -4.40 -4.70
N GLN A 196 19.62 -3.99 -4.84
CA GLN A 196 19.12 -2.69 -4.38
C GLN A 196 17.63 -2.78 -4.07
N MET A 197 17.15 -1.87 -3.24
CA MET A 197 15.72 -1.68 -3.00
C MET A 197 15.05 -1.02 -4.21
N ARG A 198 13.77 -1.29 -4.42
CA ARG A 198 12.99 -0.61 -5.48
C ARG A 198 12.79 0.88 -5.20
N GLY A 199 12.88 1.31 -3.95
CA GLY A 199 12.70 2.68 -3.46
C GLY A 199 13.53 2.94 -2.21
N VAL A 200 12.99 3.76 -1.32
CA VAL A 200 13.62 4.17 -0.05
C VAL A 200 12.98 3.53 1.17
N GLY A 201 12.13 2.52 0.96
CA GLY A 201 11.42 1.82 2.02
C GLY A 201 10.19 2.57 2.53
N GLY A 202 9.82 2.24 3.72
CA GLY A 202 8.65 2.66 4.47
C GLY A 202 8.37 1.66 5.58
N ILE A 203 7.14 1.14 5.67
CA ILE A 203 6.78 0.05 6.57
C ILE A 203 6.06 -1.08 5.80
N PHE A 204 6.28 -2.31 6.24
CA PHE A 204 5.56 -3.49 5.76
C PHE A 204 5.25 -4.40 6.95
N PHE A 205 4.00 -4.84 7.05
CA PHE A 205 3.53 -5.75 8.10
C PHE A 205 2.55 -6.77 7.54
N ASP A 206 2.56 -7.96 8.10
CA ASP A 206 1.64 -9.04 7.74
C ASP A 206 1.38 -9.93 8.94
N HIS A 207 0.30 -10.71 8.85
CA HIS A 207 -0.07 -11.66 9.90
C HIS A 207 -0.13 -11.04 11.30
N LEU A 208 -0.57 -9.77 11.42
CA LEU A 208 -0.90 -9.18 12.71
C LEU A 208 -2.19 -9.83 13.23
N ARG A 209 -2.01 -10.92 13.98
CA ARG A 209 -3.11 -11.72 14.54
C ARG A 209 -3.56 -11.12 15.86
N PRO A 210 -4.86 -10.79 16.00
CA PRO A 210 -5.39 -10.34 17.28
C PRO A 210 -5.43 -11.51 18.29
N GLU A 211 -5.07 -11.21 19.52
CA GLU A 211 -5.16 -12.16 20.64
C GLU A 211 -6.60 -12.29 21.15
N ASP A 212 -7.36 -11.20 21.10
CA ASP A 212 -8.77 -11.12 21.49
C ASP A 212 -9.49 -10.01 20.71
N GLU A 213 -10.77 -9.76 21.02
CA GLU A 213 -11.57 -8.71 20.35
C GLU A 213 -11.07 -7.29 20.68
N ALA A 214 -10.51 -7.04 21.85
CA ALA A 214 -9.97 -5.73 22.20
C ALA A 214 -8.67 -5.46 21.42
N ASP A 215 -7.83 -6.47 21.25
CA ASP A 215 -6.64 -6.40 20.44
C ASP A 215 -6.98 -6.27 18.94
N ARG A 216 -8.04 -6.92 18.48
CA ARG A 216 -8.57 -6.76 17.11
C ARG A 216 -8.97 -5.31 16.83
N GLU A 217 -9.66 -4.65 17.78
CA GLU A 217 -9.99 -3.23 17.67
C GLU A 217 -8.72 -2.37 17.64
N ARG A 218 -7.72 -2.65 18.48
CA ARG A 218 -6.43 -1.94 18.54
C ARG A 218 -5.66 -2.06 17.22
N LEU A 219 -5.52 -3.28 16.70
CA LEU A 219 -4.84 -3.51 15.43
C LEU A 219 -5.57 -2.87 14.25
N PHE A 220 -6.89 -2.88 14.26
CA PHE A 220 -7.66 -2.19 13.23
C PHE A 220 -7.49 -0.66 13.30
N CYS A 221 -7.41 -0.08 14.50
CA CYS A 221 -7.10 1.34 14.67
C CYS A 221 -5.73 1.69 14.09
N PHE A 222 -4.72 0.85 14.31
CA PHE A 222 -3.40 1.02 13.68
C PHE A 222 -3.51 0.99 12.15
N VAL A 223 -4.17 -0.01 11.58
CA VAL A 223 -4.36 -0.13 10.12
C VAL A 223 -5.10 1.07 9.54
N ARG A 224 -6.09 1.58 10.26
CA ARG A 224 -6.82 2.80 9.88
C ARG A 224 -5.91 4.01 9.84
N GLU A 225 -5.11 4.20 10.85
CA GLU A 225 -4.19 5.33 10.93
C GLU A 225 -3.16 5.31 9.81
N ILE A 226 -2.60 4.13 9.48
CA ILE A 226 -1.70 3.99 8.33
C ILE A 226 -2.44 4.34 7.03
N GLY A 227 -3.68 3.86 6.84
CA GLY A 227 -4.50 4.21 5.68
C GLY A 227 -4.76 5.71 5.55
N GLU A 228 -5.10 6.36 6.65
CA GLU A 228 -5.41 7.80 6.71
C GLU A 228 -4.16 8.69 6.54
N THR A 229 -2.96 8.17 6.80
CA THR A 229 -1.69 8.87 6.60
C THR A 229 -1.36 9.10 5.12
N PHE A 230 -1.90 8.29 4.20
CA PHE A 230 -1.52 8.28 2.78
C PHE A 230 -1.66 9.65 2.10
N VAL A 231 -2.85 10.23 2.12
CA VAL A 231 -3.12 11.50 1.42
C VAL A 231 -2.32 12.66 2.00
N PRO A 232 -2.30 12.90 3.31
CA PRO A 232 -1.52 14.00 3.90
C PRO A 232 -0.03 13.92 3.58
N VAL A 233 0.60 12.75 3.77
CA VAL A 233 2.04 12.60 3.56
C VAL A 233 2.42 12.74 2.09
N TYR A 234 1.62 12.15 1.19
CA TYR A 234 1.90 12.24 -0.24
C TYR A 234 1.67 13.65 -0.79
N THR A 235 0.60 14.32 -0.37
CA THR A 235 0.31 15.71 -0.75
C THR A 235 1.46 16.64 -0.40
N GLU A 236 2.02 16.53 0.79
CA GLU A 236 3.15 17.36 1.21
C GLU A 236 4.39 17.10 0.35
N ILE A 237 4.74 15.83 0.08
CA ILE A 237 5.90 15.48 -0.76
C ILE A 237 5.70 15.95 -2.20
N VAL A 238 4.51 15.79 -2.76
CA VAL A 238 4.16 16.28 -4.09
C VAL A 238 4.32 17.80 -4.17
N ASN A 239 3.78 18.56 -3.21
CA ASN A 239 3.82 20.01 -3.20
C ASN A 239 5.26 20.59 -3.14
N ARG A 240 6.17 19.86 -2.47
CA ARG A 240 7.60 20.24 -2.43
C ARG A 240 8.29 20.08 -3.79
N ASN A 241 7.83 19.15 -4.62
CA ASN A 241 8.57 18.70 -5.81
C ASN A 241 7.86 18.97 -7.14
N ARG A 242 6.53 19.17 -7.16
CA ARG A 242 5.72 19.25 -8.39
C ARG A 242 6.14 20.32 -9.39
N ASN A 243 6.76 21.41 -8.90
CA ASN A 243 7.17 22.55 -9.72
C ASN A 243 8.66 22.49 -10.13
N ARG A 244 9.39 21.43 -9.80
CA ARG A 244 10.79 21.28 -10.22
C ARG A 244 10.84 21.04 -11.72
N ALA A 245 11.65 21.85 -12.41
CA ALA A 245 11.86 21.70 -13.83
C ALA A 245 12.64 20.41 -14.14
N PHE A 246 12.25 19.71 -15.19
CA PHE A 246 12.91 18.49 -15.65
C PHE A 246 12.97 18.46 -17.18
N GLY A 247 13.86 17.64 -17.70
CA GLY A 247 14.03 17.41 -19.14
C GLY A 247 14.07 15.93 -19.48
N GLU A 248 14.51 15.63 -20.70
CA GLU A 248 14.52 14.26 -21.22
C GLU A 248 15.43 13.33 -20.42
N ARG A 249 16.56 13.83 -19.90
CA ARG A 249 17.47 13.07 -19.05
C ARG A 249 16.76 12.56 -17.79
N GLN A 250 16.02 13.44 -17.09
CA GLN A 250 15.30 13.08 -15.89
C GLN A 250 14.16 12.07 -16.18
N LYS A 251 13.47 12.25 -17.31
CA LYS A 251 12.44 11.28 -17.76
C LYS A 251 13.05 9.92 -18.08
N GLN A 252 14.20 9.89 -18.76
CA GLN A 252 14.90 8.62 -19.05
C GLN A 252 15.27 7.89 -17.76
N TRP A 253 15.82 8.59 -16.77
CA TRP A 253 16.12 7.99 -15.47
C TRP A 253 14.86 7.50 -14.76
N GLN A 254 13.77 8.27 -14.76
CA GLN A 254 12.48 7.84 -14.24
C GLN A 254 12.02 6.53 -14.89
N TYR A 255 12.15 6.40 -16.23
CA TYR A 255 11.77 5.17 -16.92
C TYR A 255 12.65 3.97 -16.52
N ILE A 256 13.93 4.16 -16.29
CA ILE A 256 14.82 3.11 -15.78
C ILE A 256 14.38 2.68 -14.38
N ARG A 257 14.12 3.61 -13.47
CA ARG A 257 13.64 3.31 -12.11
C ARG A 257 12.27 2.62 -12.12
N ARG A 258 11.38 3.02 -13.04
CA ARG A 258 10.09 2.34 -13.26
C ARG A 258 10.30 0.92 -13.84
N GLY A 259 11.33 0.69 -14.63
CA GLY A 259 11.72 -0.64 -15.08
C GLY A 259 12.06 -1.55 -13.89
N TYR A 260 12.87 -1.06 -12.95
CA TYR A 260 13.22 -1.80 -11.73
C TYR A 260 12.02 -2.02 -10.82
N TYR A 261 11.12 -1.03 -10.68
CA TYR A 261 9.85 -1.18 -10.01
C TYR A 261 8.99 -2.30 -10.64
N THR A 262 8.93 -2.34 -11.95
CA THR A 262 8.21 -3.39 -12.72
C THR A 262 8.83 -4.76 -12.52
N GLU A 263 10.16 -4.86 -12.53
CA GLU A 263 10.88 -6.12 -12.24
C GLU A 263 10.49 -6.65 -10.85
N PHE A 264 10.48 -5.80 -9.83
CA PHE A 264 10.04 -6.21 -8.51
C PHE A 264 8.61 -6.75 -8.52
N ASN A 265 7.67 -5.98 -9.07
CA ASN A 265 6.25 -6.35 -9.06
C ASN A 265 5.97 -7.66 -9.81
N LEU A 266 6.63 -7.90 -10.93
CA LEU A 266 6.39 -9.11 -11.73
C LEU A 266 7.19 -10.33 -11.26
N VAL A 267 8.36 -10.14 -10.63
CA VAL A 267 9.25 -11.25 -10.27
C VAL A 267 9.18 -11.61 -8.79
N TYR A 268 8.96 -10.63 -7.89
CA TYR A 268 9.09 -10.85 -6.45
C TYR A 268 7.82 -10.57 -5.66
N ASP A 269 6.91 -9.69 -6.17
CA ASP A 269 5.75 -9.29 -5.36
C ASP A 269 4.79 -10.46 -5.14
N ARG A 270 4.66 -10.85 -3.86
CA ARG A 270 3.78 -11.96 -3.44
C ARG A 270 2.33 -11.68 -3.78
N GLY A 271 1.89 -10.41 -3.65
CA GLY A 271 0.51 -10.00 -3.96
C GLY A 271 0.18 -10.17 -5.43
N THR A 272 1.07 -9.74 -6.33
CA THR A 272 0.94 -9.93 -7.78
C THR A 272 0.89 -11.42 -8.13
N HIS A 273 1.83 -12.21 -7.61
CA HIS A 273 1.89 -13.64 -7.86
C HIS A 273 0.64 -14.37 -7.34
N PHE A 274 0.20 -14.03 -6.13
CA PHE A 274 -1.02 -14.59 -5.55
C PHE A 274 -2.24 -14.26 -6.42
N GLY A 275 -2.41 -12.99 -6.78
CA GLY A 275 -3.53 -12.55 -7.60
C GLY A 275 -3.59 -13.27 -8.96
N LEU A 276 -2.46 -13.40 -9.65
CA LEU A 276 -2.38 -14.10 -10.93
C LEU A 276 -2.63 -15.61 -10.79
N LYS A 277 -2.11 -16.25 -9.74
CA LYS A 277 -2.29 -17.69 -9.49
C LYS A 277 -3.71 -18.07 -9.05
N THR A 278 -4.42 -17.16 -8.42
CA THR A 278 -5.81 -17.38 -7.96
C THR A 278 -6.87 -16.88 -8.94
N ASN A 279 -6.49 -16.64 -10.20
CA ASN A 279 -7.37 -16.12 -11.24
C ASN A 279 -8.04 -14.78 -10.84
N GLY A 280 -7.29 -13.93 -10.13
CA GLY A 280 -7.71 -12.58 -9.79
C GLY A 280 -7.89 -11.72 -11.04
N ARG A 281 -8.60 -10.59 -10.91
CA ARG A 281 -8.84 -9.69 -12.02
C ARG A 281 -7.52 -9.05 -12.50
N ILE A 282 -7.07 -9.43 -13.69
CA ILE A 282 -5.77 -9.03 -14.26
C ILE A 282 -5.61 -7.52 -14.30
N GLU A 283 -6.63 -6.79 -14.77
CA GLU A 283 -6.59 -5.32 -14.86
C GLU A 283 -6.40 -4.65 -13.50
N SER A 284 -7.01 -5.19 -12.44
CA SER A 284 -6.86 -4.69 -11.08
C SER A 284 -5.48 -5.02 -10.49
N ILE A 285 -4.86 -6.10 -10.91
CA ILE A 285 -3.52 -6.51 -10.46
C ILE A 285 -2.46 -5.68 -11.18
N LEU A 286 -2.51 -5.62 -12.53
CA LEU A 286 -1.49 -4.98 -13.36
C LEU A 286 -1.67 -3.45 -13.47
N MET A 287 -2.73 -2.87 -12.89
CA MET A 287 -2.86 -1.41 -12.79
C MET A 287 -1.70 -0.77 -12.02
N SER A 288 -1.03 -1.53 -11.15
CA SER A 288 0.14 -1.10 -10.37
C SER A 288 1.35 -0.76 -11.23
N LEU A 289 1.40 -1.22 -12.48
CA LEU A 289 2.52 -0.97 -13.38
C LEU A 289 2.45 0.46 -13.94
N PRO A 290 3.61 1.11 -14.16
CA PRO A 290 3.68 2.43 -14.78
C PRO A 290 3.21 2.39 -16.24
N PRO A 291 2.78 3.52 -16.82
CA PRO A 291 2.37 3.58 -18.23
C PRO A 291 3.57 3.39 -19.17
N GLN A 292 4.76 3.81 -18.74
CA GLN A 292 6.02 3.67 -19.46
C GLN A 292 7.14 3.28 -18.50
N ALA A 293 8.02 2.37 -18.97
CA ALA A 293 9.24 1.94 -18.29
C ALA A 293 10.32 1.68 -19.33
N GLY A 294 11.58 1.74 -18.92
CA GLY A 294 12.73 1.56 -19.82
C GLY A 294 13.75 0.56 -19.28
N TRP A 295 14.29 -0.28 -20.17
CA TRP A 295 15.39 -1.18 -19.89
C TRP A 295 16.52 -0.91 -20.86
N TYR A 296 17.70 -0.57 -20.32
CA TYR A 296 18.90 -0.31 -21.09
C TYR A 296 19.98 -1.31 -20.73
N TYR A 297 20.60 -1.91 -21.75
CA TYR A 297 21.64 -2.89 -21.52
C TYR A 297 22.85 -2.28 -20.80
N ASN A 298 23.20 -2.84 -19.64
CA ASN A 298 24.34 -2.42 -18.80
C ASN A 298 24.40 -0.90 -18.51
N PHE A 299 23.24 -0.28 -18.27
CA PHE A 299 23.16 1.14 -17.96
C PHE A 299 23.95 1.46 -16.69
N GLN A 300 24.80 2.48 -16.78
CA GLN A 300 25.50 3.08 -15.66
C GLN A 300 25.24 4.59 -15.69
N PRO A 301 24.85 5.21 -14.56
CA PRO A 301 24.78 6.66 -14.48
C PRO A 301 26.13 7.31 -14.75
N GLU A 302 26.13 8.55 -15.20
CA GLU A 302 27.35 9.33 -15.33
C GLU A 302 27.94 9.61 -13.95
N GLU A 303 29.27 9.57 -13.86
CA GLU A 303 30.00 9.85 -12.62
C GLU A 303 29.68 11.25 -12.08
N ASN A 304 29.45 11.33 -10.77
CA ASN A 304 29.02 12.55 -10.03
C ASN A 304 27.66 13.14 -10.45
N SER A 305 26.86 12.39 -11.19
CA SER A 305 25.50 12.81 -11.56
C SER A 305 24.49 12.66 -10.39
N GLU A 306 23.33 13.35 -10.51
CA GLU A 306 22.21 13.14 -9.56
C GLU A 306 21.73 11.67 -9.58
N GLU A 307 21.77 11.01 -10.74
CA GLU A 307 21.37 9.61 -10.92
C GLU A 307 22.31 8.66 -10.18
N GLU A 308 23.64 8.92 -10.23
CA GLU A 308 24.62 8.15 -9.46
C GLU A 308 24.44 8.35 -7.95
N GLN A 309 24.28 9.61 -7.53
CA GLN A 309 24.04 9.95 -6.13
C GLN A 309 22.74 9.30 -5.59
N ALA A 310 21.69 9.19 -6.44
CA ALA A 310 20.45 8.53 -6.08
C ALA A 310 20.63 7.04 -5.69
N LEU A 311 21.62 6.35 -6.26
CA LEU A 311 21.88 4.93 -5.99
C LEU A 311 22.17 4.64 -4.52
N ALA A 312 22.77 5.59 -3.80
CA ALA A 312 23.08 5.45 -2.37
C ALA A 312 21.82 5.42 -1.47
N PHE A 313 20.68 5.86 -1.99
CA PHE A 313 19.40 5.83 -1.29
C PHE A 313 18.67 4.49 -1.40
N PHE A 314 19.02 3.67 -2.37
CA PHE A 314 18.34 2.39 -2.62
C PHE A 314 19.00 1.22 -1.89
N GLN A 315 19.55 1.50 -0.73
CA GLN A 315 20.09 0.52 0.21
C GLN A 315 19.38 0.69 1.57
N PRO A 316 19.26 -0.39 2.36
CA PRO A 316 18.73 -0.28 3.72
C PRO A 316 19.49 0.78 4.52
N LYS A 317 18.75 1.72 5.13
CA LYS A 317 19.33 2.85 5.86
C LYS A 317 18.37 3.33 6.95
N GLU A 318 18.91 3.69 8.11
CA GLU A 318 18.15 4.35 9.16
C GLU A 318 17.88 5.82 8.77
N TRP A 319 16.59 6.21 8.81
CA TRP A 319 16.17 7.55 8.41
C TRP A 319 15.79 8.44 9.61
N VAL A 320 15.27 7.82 10.69
CA VAL A 320 14.75 8.48 11.90
C VAL A 320 14.99 7.66 13.16
#